data_ba8973d7caa4c0f00e5a459b4c36e0a7
#
_entry.id   ba8973d7caa4c0f00e5a459b4c36e0a7
#
_cell.length_a   1.000
_cell.length_b   1.000
_cell.length_c   1.000
_cell.angle_alpha   90.00
_cell.angle_beta   90.00
_cell.angle_gamma   90.00
#
_symmetry.space_group_name_H-M   'P 1'
#
loop_
_entity.id
_entity.type
_entity.pdbx_description
1 polymer ?
#
loop_
_entity_poly.entity_id
_entity_poly.type
_entity_poly.pdbx_seq_one_letter_code
_entity_poly.pdbx_strand_id
1 'polypeptide(L)'
;MEVPRKTKILIAVIIFCIPGYISVTWSQDFNFHGQVSAWGTALKLNSDWNNSTGLRYIPQLNYSYTFDENNLLNGEILLNTFYNSDFKSDDFNFKLYRAIVRYTTTQSETQIGLQKINFGPAQLLRTLMWFDSVDPRDPLKLTDGVYGVRYKYSFMNNSIAWLWGLYGNDKTKGYELFPTAKRIPEFGGRYQLQIPLGEAGLTLNTREVNTGIFNYRENRYALDGRWDIGIGAWFESALQQSQTTLIQFQWNKMITLGGDYTLSVGNGIYFLVEHMTSIASDRMWGDNSDRKISAIMATYPLSVLDNIAVQEYYDWEGKNIYQYYQWQRTYDNWIINLGLFHYPKNAGGIFEGSSTAPSAGYGAQLMLVYNY
;
A
#
# COMPACT_ATOMS: atom_id res chain seq x y z
N MET A 1 -33.66 -28.78 -7.33
CA MET A 1 -33.92 -27.72 -6.39
C MET A 1 -32.60 -26.93 -6.24
N GLU A 2 -32.42 -25.87 -7.03
CA GLU A 2 -31.19 -25.07 -6.99
C GLU A 2 -31.21 -24.16 -5.74
N VAL A 3 -30.21 -24.33 -4.91
CA VAL A 3 -30.01 -23.44 -3.76
C VAL A 3 -29.70 -22.05 -4.27
N PRO A 4 -30.44 -21.00 -3.85
CA PRO A 4 -30.23 -19.64 -4.34
C PRO A 4 -28.78 -19.20 -4.10
N ARG A 5 -28.21 -18.47 -5.06
CA ARG A 5 -26.80 -18.06 -5.09
C ARG A 5 -26.36 -17.35 -3.80
N LYS A 6 -27.27 -16.57 -3.17
CA LYS A 6 -27.04 -15.89 -1.87
C LYS A 6 -26.84 -16.86 -0.70
N THR A 7 -27.54 -18.00 -0.70
CA THR A 7 -27.41 -19.03 0.35
C THR A 7 -26.10 -19.81 0.22
N LYS A 8 -25.58 -19.99 -1.00
CA LYS A 8 -24.27 -20.63 -1.22
C LYS A 8 -23.12 -19.79 -0.69
N ILE A 9 -23.21 -18.45 -0.80
CA ILE A 9 -22.21 -17.52 -0.28
C ILE A 9 -22.21 -17.52 1.26
N LEU A 10 -23.38 -17.51 1.88
CA LEU A 10 -23.52 -17.58 3.33
C LEU A 10 -22.98 -18.89 3.93
N ILE A 11 -23.23 -20.03 3.27
CA ILE A 11 -22.71 -21.34 3.67
C ILE A 11 -21.19 -21.41 3.51
N ALA A 12 -20.61 -20.83 2.45
CA ALA A 12 -19.16 -20.79 2.24
C ALA A 12 -18.44 -19.94 3.31
N VAL A 13 -19.05 -18.83 3.75
CA VAL A 13 -18.51 -17.98 4.84
C VAL A 13 -18.59 -18.69 6.19
N ILE A 14 -19.68 -19.43 6.48
CA ILE A 14 -19.87 -20.13 7.76
C ILE A 14 -18.93 -21.34 7.88
N ILE A 15 -18.65 -22.07 6.80
CA ILE A 15 -17.75 -23.25 6.83
C ILE A 15 -16.28 -22.83 7.08
N PHE A 16 -15.87 -21.60 6.68
CA PHE A 16 -14.52 -21.09 6.92
C PHE A 16 -14.32 -20.43 8.29
N CYS A 17 -15.38 -20.15 9.04
CA CYS A 17 -15.32 -19.49 10.35
C CYS A 17 -15.19 -20.47 11.55
N ILE A 18 -14.91 -21.75 11.34
CA ILE A 18 -14.65 -22.68 12.45
C ILE A 18 -13.14 -22.65 12.75
N PRO A 19 -12.68 -22.04 13.85
CA PRO A 19 -11.29 -22.15 14.27
C PRO A 19 -11.05 -23.58 14.76
N GLY A 20 -10.55 -24.44 13.89
CA GLY A 20 -10.03 -25.74 14.28
C GLY A 20 -8.71 -25.56 15.01
N TYR A 21 -8.68 -25.76 16.31
CA TYR A 21 -7.44 -25.93 17.06
C TYR A 21 -6.75 -27.22 16.58
N ILE A 22 -5.84 -27.10 15.62
CA ILE A 22 -4.94 -28.18 15.25
C ILE A 22 -3.65 -27.97 16.05
N SER A 23 -3.56 -28.58 17.22
CA SER A 23 -2.32 -28.68 17.97
C SER A 23 -1.48 -29.83 17.40
N VAL A 24 -0.52 -29.53 16.56
CA VAL A 24 0.51 -30.49 16.11
C VAL A 24 1.76 -30.24 16.93
N THR A 25 2.09 -31.16 17.82
CA THR A 25 3.31 -31.15 18.65
C THR A 25 4.50 -31.63 17.82
N TRP A 26 5.13 -30.74 17.05
CA TRP A 26 6.46 -30.90 16.48
C TRP A 26 7.25 -29.63 16.79
N SER A 27 8.58 -29.64 16.77
CA SER A 27 9.44 -28.44 16.99
C SER A 27 9.27 -27.36 15.89
N GLN A 28 8.13 -27.32 15.27
CA GLN A 28 7.73 -26.48 14.15
C GLN A 28 6.48 -25.73 14.58
N ASP A 29 6.53 -24.41 14.51
CA ASP A 29 5.39 -23.56 14.88
C ASP A 29 4.51 -23.32 13.67
N PHE A 30 3.28 -23.89 13.70
CA PHE A 30 2.18 -23.50 12.83
C PHE A 30 1.29 -22.51 13.58
N ASN A 31 1.07 -21.36 12.97
CA ASN A 31 0.18 -20.36 13.51
C ASN A 31 -0.88 -20.01 12.47
N PHE A 32 -2.15 -20.14 12.86
CA PHE A 32 -3.29 -19.73 12.06
C PHE A 32 -3.96 -18.55 12.73
N HIS A 33 -4.03 -17.45 12.03
CA HIS A 33 -4.73 -16.24 12.45
C HIS A 33 -5.31 -15.55 11.21
N GLY A 34 -6.03 -14.47 11.38
CA GLY A 34 -6.58 -13.76 10.25
C GLY A 34 -7.45 -12.60 10.66
N GLN A 35 -8.11 -12.05 9.64
CA GLN A 35 -8.92 -10.86 9.78
C GLN A 35 -10.25 -11.02 9.05
N VAL A 36 -11.34 -10.66 9.70
CA VAL A 36 -12.65 -10.44 9.10
C VAL A 36 -12.97 -8.96 9.18
N SER A 37 -13.37 -8.35 8.09
CA SER A 37 -13.83 -6.96 8.09
C SER A 37 -15.16 -6.81 7.35
N ALA A 38 -16.05 -5.97 7.89
CA ALA A 38 -17.32 -5.62 7.29
C ALA A 38 -17.44 -4.10 7.26
N TRP A 39 -17.93 -3.54 6.18
CA TRP A 39 -18.14 -2.10 6.07
C TRP A 39 -19.44 -1.75 5.38
N GLY A 40 -19.98 -0.59 5.75
CA GLY A 40 -21.07 0.07 5.08
C GLY A 40 -20.67 1.50 4.73
N THR A 41 -20.92 1.91 3.51
CA THR A 41 -20.63 3.26 3.03
C THR A 41 -21.92 3.91 2.50
N ALA A 42 -22.21 5.11 2.99
CA ALA A 42 -23.24 5.99 2.44
C ALA A 42 -22.53 7.12 1.69
N LEU A 43 -22.73 7.18 0.39
CA LEU A 43 -22.10 8.14 -0.51
C LEU A 43 -23.14 8.99 -1.21
N LYS A 44 -23.03 10.30 -1.17
CA LYS A 44 -23.81 11.22 -1.97
C LYS A 44 -22.99 11.72 -3.15
N LEU A 45 -23.41 11.31 -4.36
CA LEU A 45 -22.86 11.76 -5.62
C LEU A 45 -23.96 12.52 -6.39
N ASN A 46 -23.73 13.78 -6.73
CA ASN A 46 -24.74 14.69 -7.25
C ASN A 46 -25.92 14.90 -6.27
N SER A 47 -27.14 14.49 -6.64
CA SER A 47 -28.33 14.54 -5.79
C SER A 47 -28.68 13.21 -5.13
N ASP A 48 -28.06 12.10 -5.59
CA ASP A 48 -28.47 10.76 -5.23
C ASP A 48 -27.58 10.15 -4.15
N TRP A 49 -28.20 9.46 -3.20
CA TRP A 49 -27.52 8.66 -2.21
C TRP A 49 -27.26 7.26 -2.79
N ASN A 50 -26.00 6.84 -2.76
CA ASN A 50 -25.57 5.51 -3.13
C ASN A 50 -25.01 4.83 -1.87
N ASN A 51 -25.50 3.64 -1.57
CA ASN A 51 -25.01 2.86 -0.44
C ASN A 51 -24.27 1.65 -0.97
N SER A 52 -23.13 1.34 -0.36
CA SER A 52 -22.43 0.10 -0.62
C SER A 52 -22.13 -0.61 0.71
N THR A 53 -22.08 -1.94 0.66
CA THR A 53 -21.69 -2.78 1.79
C THR A 53 -20.68 -3.79 1.33
N GLY A 54 -19.76 -4.13 2.20
CA GLY A 54 -18.76 -5.13 1.87
C GLY A 54 -18.39 -6.00 3.05
N LEU A 55 -17.89 -7.17 2.72
CA LEU A 55 -17.35 -8.15 3.66
C LEU A 55 -16.03 -8.67 3.10
N ARG A 56 -15.00 -8.78 3.93
CA ARG A 56 -13.70 -9.33 3.57
C ARG A 56 -13.23 -10.31 4.61
N TYR A 57 -12.59 -11.37 4.14
CA TYR A 57 -11.97 -12.39 4.95
C TYR A 57 -10.54 -12.63 4.46
N ILE A 58 -9.57 -12.46 5.37
CA ILE A 58 -8.15 -12.67 5.10
C ILE A 58 -7.61 -13.68 6.11
N PRO A 59 -7.74 -15.00 5.85
CA PRO A 59 -7.06 -16.01 6.63
C PRO A 59 -5.57 -16.01 6.34
N GLN A 60 -4.76 -16.24 7.37
CA GLN A 60 -3.31 -16.30 7.30
C GLN A 60 -2.79 -17.57 7.98
N LEU A 61 -1.98 -18.31 7.27
CA LEU A 61 -1.25 -19.46 7.77
C LEU A 61 0.24 -19.13 7.74
N ASN A 62 0.87 -19.23 8.89
CA ASN A 62 2.33 -19.08 9.05
C ASN A 62 2.94 -20.42 9.46
N TYR A 63 4.12 -20.64 8.93
CA TYR A 63 4.99 -21.78 9.27
C TYR A 63 6.36 -21.24 9.62
N SER A 64 6.96 -21.72 10.71
CA SER A 64 8.33 -21.39 11.11
C SER A 64 9.11 -22.63 11.42
N TYR A 65 10.33 -22.72 10.91
CA TYR A 65 11.28 -23.78 11.19
C TYR A 65 12.67 -23.20 11.46
N THR A 66 13.17 -23.42 12.65
CA THR A 66 14.50 -23.00 13.07
C THR A 66 15.48 -24.14 12.88
N PHE A 67 16.46 -23.97 11.99
CA PHE A 67 17.53 -24.95 11.76
C PHE A 67 18.55 -24.92 12.88
N ASP A 68 18.95 -23.72 13.29
CA ASP A 68 19.89 -23.42 14.37
C ASP A 68 19.66 -21.97 14.86
N GLU A 69 20.49 -21.49 15.79
CA GLU A 69 20.36 -20.13 16.39
C GLU A 69 20.42 -18.99 15.36
N ASN A 70 20.96 -19.24 14.16
CA ASN A 70 21.21 -18.23 13.15
C ASN A 70 20.40 -18.41 11.88
N ASN A 71 19.72 -19.54 11.71
CA ASN A 71 19.08 -19.92 10.45
C ASN A 71 17.61 -20.26 10.65
N LEU A 72 16.74 -19.47 10.02
CA LEU A 72 15.29 -19.56 10.14
C LEU A 72 14.63 -19.63 8.76
N LEU A 73 13.72 -20.58 8.58
CA LEU A 73 12.84 -20.67 7.42
C LEU A 73 11.40 -20.34 7.83
N ASN A 74 10.81 -19.36 7.20
CA ASN A 74 9.39 -18.99 7.38
C ASN A 74 8.63 -19.19 6.09
N GLY A 75 7.42 -19.72 6.22
CA GLY A 75 6.40 -19.75 5.17
C GLY A 75 5.20 -18.93 5.58
N GLU A 76 4.60 -18.23 4.64
CA GLU A 76 3.40 -17.40 4.88
C GLU A 76 2.46 -17.52 3.69
N ILE A 77 1.19 -17.83 3.96
CA ILE A 77 0.13 -17.88 2.94
C ILE A 77 -1.07 -17.07 3.45
N LEU A 78 -1.47 -16.05 2.67
CA LEU A 78 -2.69 -15.27 2.90
C LEU A 78 -3.58 -15.33 1.67
N LEU A 79 -4.86 -15.54 1.93
CA LEU A 79 -5.92 -15.40 0.94
C LEU A 79 -6.68 -14.11 1.22
N ASN A 80 -7.21 -13.47 0.19
CA ASN A 80 -8.11 -12.32 0.33
C ASN A 80 -9.39 -12.63 -0.43
N THR A 81 -10.45 -12.87 0.32
CA THR A 81 -11.79 -13.08 -0.20
C THR A 81 -12.62 -11.87 0.18
N PHE A 82 -13.21 -11.20 -0.78
CA PHE A 82 -14.10 -10.09 -0.49
C PHE A 82 -15.36 -10.12 -1.36
N TYR A 83 -16.43 -9.66 -0.77
CA TYR A 83 -17.72 -9.40 -1.40
C TYR A 83 -18.02 -7.92 -1.22
N ASN A 84 -18.38 -7.25 -2.29
CA ASN A 84 -18.85 -5.88 -2.29
C ASN A 84 -20.20 -5.84 -3.01
N SER A 85 -21.20 -5.25 -2.36
CA SER A 85 -22.51 -5.00 -2.94
C SER A 85 -22.65 -3.52 -3.13
N ASP A 86 -22.69 -3.08 -4.37
CA ASP A 86 -23.00 -1.73 -4.78
C ASP A 86 -24.38 -1.70 -5.44
N PHE A 87 -25.00 -0.53 -5.54
CA PHE A 87 -26.35 -0.35 -6.12
C PHE A 87 -26.50 -0.94 -7.52
N LYS A 88 -25.38 -1.11 -8.25
CA LYS A 88 -25.37 -1.54 -9.66
C LYS A 88 -24.92 -2.97 -9.87
N SER A 89 -24.14 -3.54 -8.96
CA SER A 89 -23.56 -4.87 -9.11
C SER A 89 -23.08 -5.45 -7.80
N ASP A 90 -23.18 -6.77 -7.69
CA ASP A 90 -22.52 -7.54 -6.65
C ASP A 90 -21.18 -8.05 -7.23
N ASP A 91 -20.08 -7.77 -6.55
CA ASP A 91 -18.75 -8.26 -6.91
C ASP A 91 -18.23 -9.21 -5.83
N PHE A 92 -17.85 -10.40 -6.26
CA PHE A 92 -17.18 -11.39 -5.41
C PHE A 92 -15.81 -11.67 -5.99
N ASN A 93 -14.77 -11.48 -5.18
CA ASN A 93 -13.40 -11.72 -5.59
C ASN A 93 -12.68 -12.62 -4.59
N PHE A 94 -11.91 -13.55 -5.11
CA PHE A 94 -11.04 -14.45 -4.36
C PHE A 94 -9.66 -14.39 -4.99
N LYS A 95 -8.65 -14.04 -4.21
CA LYS A 95 -7.27 -13.98 -4.69
C LYS A 95 -6.26 -14.43 -3.65
N LEU A 96 -5.16 -15.01 -4.14
CA LEU A 96 -3.96 -15.18 -3.34
C LEU A 96 -3.39 -13.78 -3.03
N TYR A 97 -3.25 -13.47 -1.75
CA TYR A 97 -2.83 -12.15 -1.30
C TYR A 97 -1.36 -12.09 -0.97
N ARG A 98 -0.84 -13.17 -0.35
CA ARG A 98 0.59 -13.43 -0.10
C ARG A 98 0.86 -14.92 -0.19
N ALA A 99 2.01 -15.28 -0.68
CA ALA A 99 2.53 -16.64 -0.64
C ALA A 99 4.05 -16.55 -0.68
N ILE A 100 4.69 -16.69 0.46
CA ILE A 100 6.08 -16.33 0.67
C ILE A 100 6.80 -17.48 1.34
N VAL A 101 8.02 -17.76 0.88
CA VAL A 101 9.03 -18.52 1.62
C VAL A 101 10.18 -17.57 1.88
N ARG A 102 10.59 -17.46 3.15
CA ARG A 102 11.66 -16.58 3.63
C ARG A 102 12.71 -17.39 4.36
N TYR A 103 13.94 -17.28 3.92
CA TYR A 103 15.11 -17.82 4.59
C TYR A 103 15.93 -16.66 5.16
N THR A 104 16.14 -16.68 6.48
CA THR A 104 16.82 -15.62 7.23
C THR A 104 18.08 -16.20 7.88
N THR A 105 19.19 -15.50 7.74
CA THR A 105 20.44 -15.72 8.46
C THR A 105 20.77 -14.50 9.32
N THR A 106 21.87 -14.52 10.08
CA THR A 106 22.31 -13.35 10.88
C THR A 106 22.43 -12.04 10.09
N GLN A 107 22.79 -12.09 8.82
CA GLN A 107 23.05 -10.90 8.01
C GLN A 107 22.25 -10.85 6.71
N SER A 108 21.54 -11.92 6.34
CA SER A 108 20.84 -11.95 5.07
C SER A 108 19.42 -12.49 5.19
N GLU A 109 18.56 -12.03 4.30
CA GLU A 109 17.20 -12.50 4.11
C GLU A 109 16.95 -12.74 2.62
N THR A 110 16.54 -13.95 2.27
CA THR A 110 16.04 -14.29 0.94
C THR A 110 14.56 -14.55 1.01
N GLN A 111 13.79 -13.89 0.19
CA GLN A 111 12.33 -14.03 0.15
C GLN A 111 11.88 -14.36 -1.27
N ILE A 112 11.08 -15.42 -1.43
CA ILE A 112 10.60 -15.93 -2.72
C ILE A 112 9.09 -16.03 -2.67
N GLY A 113 8.41 -15.58 -3.74
CA GLY A 113 6.96 -15.71 -3.91
C GLY A 113 6.23 -14.40 -4.11
N LEU A 114 4.93 -14.39 -3.76
CA LEU A 114 4.06 -13.22 -3.83
C LEU A 114 4.25 -12.37 -2.57
N GLN A 115 4.98 -11.27 -2.67
CA GLN A 115 5.46 -10.49 -1.53
C GLN A 115 5.16 -9.01 -1.68
N LYS A 116 5.12 -8.29 -0.55
CA LYS A 116 5.09 -6.84 -0.51
C LYS A 116 6.53 -6.31 -0.55
N ILE A 117 6.80 -5.37 -1.46
CA ILE A 117 8.03 -4.59 -1.49
C ILE A 117 7.63 -3.13 -1.37
N ASN A 118 8.12 -2.44 -0.35
CA ASN A 118 7.97 -1.00 -0.19
C ASN A 118 9.22 -0.41 0.45
N PHE A 119 9.50 0.83 0.13
CA PHE A 119 10.61 1.61 0.67
C PHE A 119 10.29 3.10 0.52
N GLY A 120 11.17 3.96 1.08
CA GLY A 120 10.98 5.39 1.14
C GLY A 120 10.27 5.85 2.41
N PRO A 121 10.56 7.08 2.88
CA PRO A 121 10.04 7.64 4.13
C PRO A 121 8.67 8.33 4.00
N ALA A 122 8.22 8.71 2.80
CA ALA A 122 6.95 9.41 2.60
C ALA A 122 5.75 8.54 2.98
N GLN A 123 4.71 9.14 3.55
CA GLN A 123 3.57 8.45 4.14
C GLN A 123 2.26 8.69 3.38
N LEU A 124 2.02 9.92 2.90
CA LEU A 124 0.80 10.33 2.21
C LEU A 124 0.99 10.42 0.70
N LEU A 125 2.09 11.04 0.25
CA LEU A 125 2.42 11.30 -1.15
C LEU A 125 3.71 10.58 -1.53
N ARG A 126 3.65 9.26 -1.59
CA ARG A 126 4.80 8.36 -1.73
C ARG A 126 5.28 8.29 -3.18
N THR A 127 6.32 9.05 -3.52
CA THR A 127 6.98 9.00 -4.85
C THR A 127 7.52 7.61 -5.18
N LEU A 128 7.97 6.84 -4.18
CA LEU A 128 8.59 5.51 -4.35
C LEU A 128 7.59 4.35 -4.27
N MET A 129 6.34 4.56 -4.57
CA MET A 129 5.30 3.53 -4.64
C MET A 129 5.41 2.71 -5.94
N TRP A 130 6.53 1.98 -6.12
CA TRP A 130 6.83 1.25 -7.35
C TRP A 130 6.25 -0.17 -7.41
N PHE A 131 6.04 -0.80 -6.25
CA PHE A 131 5.62 -2.20 -6.15
C PHE A 131 4.36 -2.40 -5.32
N ASP A 132 3.80 -1.31 -4.82
CA ASP A 132 2.58 -1.31 -4.03
C ASP A 132 1.62 -0.19 -4.51
N SER A 133 0.41 -0.17 -3.95
CA SER A 133 -0.61 0.85 -4.23
C SER A 133 -1.40 1.10 -2.94
N VAL A 134 -0.68 1.43 -1.86
CA VAL A 134 -1.30 1.71 -0.57
C VAL A 134 -2.05 3.03 -0.63
N ASP A 135 -3.35 2.99 -0.34
CA ASP A 135 -4.15 4.19 -0.11
C ASP A 135 -4.03 4.60 1.38
N PRO A 136 -3.50 5.80 1.70
CA PRO A 136 -3.39 6.26 3.09
C PRO A 136 -4.73 6.42 3.81
N ARG A 137 -5.84 6.53 3.07
CA ARG A 137 -7.20 6.65 3.60
C ARG A 137 -7.83 5.31 3.95
N ASP A 138 -7.33 4.20 3.37
CA ASP A 138 -7.82 2.86 3.69
C ASP A 138 -7.41 2.48 5.12
N PRO A 139 -8.37 2.23 6.04
CA PRO A 139 -8.06 1.82 7.41
C PRO A 139 -7.21 0.56 7.49
N LEU A 140 -7.33 -0.33 6.51
CA LEU A 140 -6.59 -1.60 6.44
C LEU A 140 -5.25 -1.47 5.71
N LYS A 141 -5.01 -0.36 4.97
CA LYS A 141 -3.81 -0.08 4.17
C LYS A 141 -3.38 -1.28 3.31
N LEU A 142 -4.38 -1.92 2.69
CA LEU A 142 -4.16 -3.11 1.88
C LEU A 142 -3.50 -2.75 0.55
N THR A 143 -2.60 -3.62 0.11
CA THR A 143 -1.97 -3.50 -1.20
C THR A 143 -1.65 -4.87 -1.76
N ASP A 144 -1.81 -5.03 -3.07
CA ASP A 144 -1.40 -6.25 -3.75
C ASP A 144 0.13 -6.40 -3.70
N GLY A 145 0.60 -7.64 -3.72
CA GLY A 145 2.02 -7.96 -3.78
C GLY A 145 2.53 -8.10 -5.20
N VAL A 146 3.82 -8.40 -5.29
CA VAL A 146 4.54 -8.75 -6.52
C VAL A 146 5.17 -10.11 -6.41
N TYR A 147 5.13 -10.88 -7.50
CA TYR A 147 5.83 -12.16 -7.59
C TYR A 147 7.30 -11.93 -7.90
N GLY A 148 8.17 -12.60 -7.17
CA GLY A 148 9.60 -12.53 -7.41
C GLY A 148 10.47 -13.10 -6.31
N VAL A 149 11.77 -12.85 -6.44
CA VAL A 149 12.81 -13.15 -5.46
C VAL A 149 13.38 -11.82 -4.99
N ARG A 150 13.54 -11.66 -3.69
CA ARG A 150 14.22 -10.54 -3.06
C ARG A 150 15.32 -11.07 -2.14
N TYR A 151 16.51 -10.55 -2.31
CA TYR A 151 17.64 -10.77 -1.41
C TYR A 151 17.97 -9.46 -0.69
N LYS A 152 18.18 -9.54 0.62
CA LYS A 152 18.53 -8.42 1.49
C LYS A 152 19.76 -8.80 2.29
N TYR A 153 20.76 -7.93 2.32
CA TYR A 153 21.96 -8.10 3.09
C TYR A 153 22.18 -6.92 4.03
N SER A 154 22.35 -7.18 5.32
CA SER A 154 22.62 -6.19 6.36
C SER A 154 24.09 -6.19 6.71
N PHE A 155 24.77 -5.08 6.48
CA PHE A 155 26.17 -4.90 6.80
C PHE A 155 26.37 -4.54 8.27
N MET A 156 27.57 -4.78 8.79
CA MET A 156 27.92 -4.48 10.20
C MET A 156 27.84 -2.97 10.55
N ASN A 157 27.90 -2.09 9.58
CA ASN A 157 27.74 -0.64 9.73
C ASN A 157 26.27 -0.19 9.61
N ASN A 158 25.30 -1.10 9.74
CA ASN A 158 23.86 -0.88 9.61
C ASN A 158 23.40 -0.42 8.21
N SER A 159 24.27 -0.42 7.19
CA SER A 159 23.81 -0.24 5.82
C SER A 159 23.15 -1.53 5.31
N ILE A 160 22.25 -1.39 4.33
CA ILE A 160 21.47 -2.52 3.82
C ILE A 160 21.48 -2.48 2.29
N ALA A 161 21.81 -3.61 1.67
CA ALA A 161 21.68 -3.81 0.24
C ALA A 161 20.48 -4.74 -0.07
N TRP A 162 19.64 -4.36 -1.01
CA TRP A 162 18.54 -5.17 -1.51
C TRP A 162 18.76 -5.42 -2.99
N LEU A 163 18.42 -6.62 -3.43
CA LEU A 163 18.35 -6.99 -4.84
C LEU A 163 17.03 -7.71 -5.06
N TRP A 164 16.41 -7.49 -6.20
CA TRP A 164 15.19 -8.20 -6.59
C TRP A 164 15.16 -8.56 -8.06
N GLY A 165 14.52 -9.67 -8.35
CA GLY A 165 14.10 -10.09 -9.66
C GLY A 165 12.63 -10.46 -9.62
N LEU A 166 11.77 -9.74 -10.36
CA LEU A 166 10.32 -9.91 -10.35
C LEU A 166 9.87 -10.52 -11.68
N TYR A 167 8.84 -11.35 -11.64
CA TYR A 167 8.32 -12.01 -12.84
C TYR A 167 6.83 -12.32 -12.71
N GLY A 168 6.10 -12.24 -13.81
CA GLY A 168 4.69 -12.58 -13.85
C GLY A 168 3.73 -11.46 -13.38
N ASN A 169 4.24 -10.24 -13.17
CA ASN A 169 3.46 -9.10 -12.72
C ASN A 169 2.90 -8.33 -13.93
N ASP A 170 1.58 -8.22 -14.02
CA ASP A 170 0.87 -7.60 -15.15
C ASP A 170 -0.20 -6.59 -14.71
N LYS A 171 -0.14 -6.12 -13.46
CA LYS A 171 -1.01 -5.06 -12.93
C LYS A 171 -0.22 -3.78 -12.73
N THR A 172 -0.88 -2.64 -12.96
CA THR A 172 -0.34 -1.32 -12.63
C THR A 172 -0.17 -1.17 -11.11
N LYS A 173 0.84 -0.41 -10.69
CA LYS A 173 1.18 -0.14 -9.29
C LYS A 173 1.49 1.33 -9.11
N GLY A 174 1.12 1.87 -7.97
CA GLY A 174 1.38 3.28 -7.67
C GLY A 174 0.91 4.22 -8.77
N TYR A 175 1.82 5.00 -9.31
CA TYR A 175 1.56 5.99 -10.36
C TYR A 175 1.81 5.46 -11.79
N GLU A 176 1.86 4.16 -11.99
CA GLU A 176 2.06 3.56 -13.30
C GLU A 176 0.85 3.77 -14.22
N LEU A 177 1.08 4.26 -15.43
CA LEU A 177 0.06 4.35 -16.48
C LEU A 177 -0.18 3.00 -17.17
N PHE A 178 0.88 2.20 -17.32
CA PHE A 178 0.85 0.91 -17.99
C PHE A 178 1.52 -0.16 -17.15
N PRO A 179 1.03 -1.40 -17.17
CA PRO A 179 1.60 -2.50 -16.42
C PRO A 179 2.94 -2.97 -16.98
N THR A 180 3.65 -3.75 -16.17
CA THR A 180 4.84 -4.49 -16.61
C THR A 180 4.44 -5.63 -17.56
N ALA A 181 5.27 -5.93 -18.55
CA ALA A 181 5.08 -7.05 -19.45
C ALA A 181 5.24 -8.38 -18.70
N LYS A 182 4.16 -9.15 -18.57
CA LYS A 182 4.03 -10.35 -17.73
C LYS A 182 5.15 -11.38 -17.91
N ARG A 183 5.65 -11.55 -19.15
CA ARG A 183 6.62 -12.61 -19.52
C ARG A 183 8.07 -12.12 -19.54
N ILE A 184 8.32 -10.88 -19.15
CA ILE A 184 9.66 -10.29 -19.13
C ILE A 184 10.00 -9.96 -17.69
N PRO A 185 11.15 -10.42 -17.17
CA PRO A 185 11.55 -10.15 -15.79
C PRO A 185 11.90 -8.67 -15.59
N GLU A 186 11.60 -8.19 -14.39
CA GLU A 186 11.95 -6.89 -13.89
C GLU A 186 13.05 -7.04 -12.83
N PHE A 187 14.07 -6.20 -12.86
CA PHE A 187 15.21 -6.28 -11.96
C PHE A 187 15.50 -4.94 -11.32
N GLY A 188 16.00 -4.99 -10.11
CA GLY A 188 16.44 -3.79 -9.44
C GLY A 188 17.20 -4.07 -8.15
N GLY A 189 17.60 -2.98 -7.51
CA GLY A 189 18.29 -3.01 -6.24
C GLY A 189 18.19 -1.69 -5.51
N ARG A 190 18.42 -1.74 -4.20
CA ARG A 190 18.46 -0.59 -3.31
C ARG A 190 19.66 -0.70 -2.37
N TYR A 191 20.32 0.40 -2.15
CA TYR A 191 21.33 0.53 -1.12
C TYR A 191 20.93 1.62 -0.15
N GLN A 192 20.81 1.28 1.12
CA GLN A 192 20.41 2.17 2.21
C GLN A 192 21.57 2.36 3.17
N LEU A 193 21.89 3.61 3.45
CA LEU A 193 22.98 4.04 4.31
C LEU A 193 22.44 4.67 5.58
N GLN A 194 23.07 4.37 6.71
CA GLN A 194 22.93 5.17 7.92
C GLN A 194 23.82 6.41 7.79
N ILE A 195 23.22 7.57 7.99
CA ILE A 195 23.89 8.87 8.04
C ILE A 195 23.65 9.52 9.41
N PRO A 196 24.40 10.54 9.81
CA PRO A 196 24.15 11.25 11.07
C PRO A 196 22.70 11.72 11.16
N LEU A 197 22.03 11.34 12.26
CA LEU A 197 20.62 11.66 12.57
C LEU A 197 19.59 11.16 11.55
N GLY A 198 19.96 10.16 10.70
CA GLY A 198 19.03 9.71 9.69
C GLY A 198 19.54 8.59 8.81
N GLU A 199 18.87 8.42 7.68
CA GLU A 199 19.19 7.42 6.67
C GLU A 199 19.00 7.98 5.26
N ALA A 200 19.72 7.43 4.28
CA ALA A 200 19.58 7.76 2.87
C ALA A 200 19.54 6.47 2.02
N GLY A 201 18.80 6.49 0.93
CA GLY A 201 18.64 5.34 0.05
C GLY A 201 18.82 5.71 -1.42
N LEU A 202 19.53 4.85 -2.16
CA LEU A 202 19.63 4.87 -3.61
C LEU A 202 18.92 3.63 -4.17
N THR A 203 18.02 3.80 -5.11
CA THR A 203 17.24 2.70 -5.70
C THR A 203 17.29 2.77 -7.21
N LEU A 204 17.49 1.62 -7.83
CA LEU A 204 17.52 1.44 -9.28
C LEU A 204 16.54 0.32 -9.65
N ASN A 205 15.80 0.50 -10.74
CA ASN A 205 14.90 -0.53 -11.26
C ASN A 205 14.79 -0.44 -12.77
N THR A 206 14.65 -1.58 -13.44
CA THR A 206 14.39 -1.67 -14.87
C THR A 206 13.29 -2.67 -15.14
N ARG A 207 12.32 -2.30 -15.97
CA ARG A 207 11.20 -3.14 -16.37
C ARG A 207 10.88 -2.98 -17.84
N GLU A 208 10.16 -3.92 -18.39
CA GLU A 208 9.54 -3.80 -19.71
C GLU A 208 8.06 -3.44 -19.52
N VAL A 209 7.65 -2.32 -20.07
CA VAL A 209 6.27 -1.81 -20.02
C VAL A 209 5.47 -2.36 -21.17
N ASN A 210 4.23 -2.80 -20.91
CA ASN A 210 3.29 -3.25 -21.93
C ASN A 210 2.14 -2.26 -22.08
N THR A 211 2.07 -1.58 -23.23
CA THR A 211 0.97 -0.65 -23.55
C THR A 211 -0.27 -1.35 -24.12
N GLY A 212 -0.19 -2.66 -24.36
CA GLY A 212 -1.20 -3.41 -25.11
C GLY A 212 -1.00 -3.38 -26.63
N ILE A 213 -0.21 -2.43 -27.17
CA ILE A 213 0.10 -2.27 -28.60
C ILE A 213 1.58 -2.59 -28.86
N PHE A 214 2.46 -2.10 -28.01
CA PHE A 214 3.91 -2.33 -28.09
C PHE A 214 4.51 -2.36 -26.69
N ASN A 215 5.71 -2.92 -26.57
CA ASN A 215 6.49 -2.90 -25.34
C ASN A 215 7.65 -1.91 -25.46
N TYR A 216 8.06 -1.34 -24.33
CA TYR A 216 9.27 -0.53 -24.22
C TYR A 216 9.93 -0.69 -22.86
N ARG A 217 11.24 -0.46 -22.82
CA ARG A 217 11.99 -0.48 -21.55
C ARG A 217 11.83 0.81 -20.79
N GLU A 218 11.59 0.70 -19.49
CA GLU A 218 11.56 1.80 -18.55
C GLU A 218 12.61 1.59 -17.47
N ASN A 219 13.47 2.58 -17.28
CA ASN A 219 14.43 2.63 -16.19
C ASN A 219 13.96 3.62 -15.13
N ARG A 220 14.12 3.26 -13.86
CA ARG A 220 13.77 4.08 -12.72
C ARG A 220 14.98 4.26 -11.82
N TYR A 221 15.20 5.49 -11.40
CA TYR A 221 16.26 5.92 -10.52
C TYR A 221 15.63 6.67 -9.37
N ALA A 222 16.03 6.39 -8.13
CA ALA A 222 15.49 7.11 -6.98
C ALA A 222 16.56 7.39 -5.94
N LEU A 223 16.39 8.53 -5.27
CA LEU A 223 17.13 8.94 -4.10
C LEU A 223 16.14 9.40 -3.04
N ASP A 224 16.31 8.92 -1.82
CA ASP A 224 15.50 9.29 -0.68
C ASP A 224 16.35 9.47 0.56
N GLY A 225 15.82 10.22 1.52
CA GLY A 225 16.46 10.41 2.81
C GLY A 225 15.49 10.87 3.88
N ARG A 226 15.80 10.51 5.12
CA ARG A 226 15.06 10.92 6.31
C ARG A 226 16.01 11.31 7.42
N TRP A 227 15.68 12.36 8.14
CA TRP A 227 16.39 12.88 9.31
C TRP A 227 15.44 13.07 10.48
N ASP A 228 15.97 12.86 11.68
CA ASP A 228 15.34 13.24 12.94
C ASP A 228 16.24 14.27 13.63
N ILE A 229 15.87 15.54 13.49
CA ILE A 229 16.61 16.72 14.00
C ILE A 229 15.77 17.50 15.01
N GLY A 230 14.93 16.79 15.78
CA GLY A 230 13.93 17.36 16.65
C GLY A 230 12.57 17.53 15.96
N ILE A 231 12.57 17.58 14.63
CA ILE A 231 11.46 17.32 13.74
C ILE A 231 11.86 16.20 12.80
N GLY A 232 10.92 15.33 12.42
CA GLY A 232 11.13 14.41 11.30
C GLY A 232 11.12 15.21 10.01
N ALA A 233 12.12 15.02 9.15
CA ALA A 233 12.18 15.62 7.83
C ALA A 233 12.63 14.58 6.80
N TRP A 234 12.02 14.57 5.61
CA TRP A 234 12.38 13.62 4.56
C TRP A 234 12.17 14.17 3.16
N PHE A 235 12.79 13.51 2.23
CA PHE A 235 12.50 13.65 0.80
C PHE A 235 12.47 12.29 0.11
N GLU A 236 11.71 12.20 -0.96
CA GLU A 236 11.79 11.16 -1.98
C GLU A 236 11.92 11.81 -3.35
N SER A 237 12.80 11.28 -4.18
CA SER A 237 12.99 11.73 -5.58
C SER A 237 13.05 10.51 -6.48
N ALA A 238 12.28 10.53 -7.57
CA ALA A 238 12.29 9.50 -8.59
C ALA A 238 12.40 10.11 -9.98
N LEU A 239 13.22 9.49 -10.81
CA LEU A 239 13.38 9.78 -12.21
C LEU A 239 13.04 8.51 -13.00
N GLN A 240 12.04 8.58 -13.88
CA GLN A 240 11.63 7.50 -14.76
C GLN A 240 11.97 7.87 -16.21
N GLN A 241 12.63 6.95 -16.91
CA GLN A 241 13.00 7.09 -18.31
C GLN A 241 12.34 5.99 -19.13
N SER A 242 11.48 6.37 -20.05
CA SER A 242 10.88 5.47 -21.04
C SER A 242 11.71 5.47 -22.32
N GLN A 243 12.27 4.31 -22.69
CA GLN A 243 13.13 4.18 -23.87
C GLN A 243 12.29 3.98 -25.14
N THR A 244 11.47 4.96 -25.48
CA THR A 244 10.68 4.97 -26.71
C THR A 244 10.30 6.40 -27.07
N THR A 245 10.12 6.66 -28.35
CA THR A 245 9.60 7.94 -28.88
C THR A 245 8.11 7.86 -29.25
N LEU A 246 7.48 6.71 -29.00
CA LEU A 246 6.05 6.48 -29.33
C LEU A 246 5.08 7.01 -28.29
N ILE A 247 5.58 7.47 -27.14
CA ILE A 247 4.80 8.13 -26.10
C ILE A 247 5.15 9.62 -26.04
N GLN A 248 4.21 10.43 -25.57
CA GLN A 248 4.34 11.88 -25.54
C GLN A 248 5.51 12.35 -24.67
N PHE A 249 5.68 11.76 -23.49
CA PHE A 249 6.73 12.14 -22.54
C PHE A 249 7.60 10.94 -22.20
N GLN A 250 8.90 11.05 -22.47
CA GLN A 250 9.89 10.01 -22.20
C GLN A 250 10.42 10.05 -20.75
N TRP A 251 10.27 11.19 -20.08
CA TRP A 251 10.77 11.42 -18.74
C TRP A 251 9.65 11.80 -17.79
N ASN A 252 9.61 11.15 -16.63
CA ASN A 252 8.77 11.54 -15.50
C ASN A 252 9.66 11.72 -14.27
N LYS A 253 9.60 12.91 -13.68
CA LYS A 253 10.35 13.31 -12.48
C LYS A 253 9.36 13.56 -11.37
N MET A 254 9.56 12.92 -10.22
CA MET A 254 8.70 13.08 -9.05
C MET A 254 9.56 13.41 -7.85
N ILE A 255 9.15 14.36 -7.06
CA ILE A 255 9.81 14.74 -5.80
C ILE A 255 8.75 14.95 -4.75
N THR A 256 8.90 14.29 -3.60
CA THR A 256 8.12 14.54 -2.39
C THR A 256 9.05 15.08 -1.30
N LEU A 257 8.65 16.16 -0.67
CA LEU A 257 9.25 16.72 0.53
C LEU A 257 8.25 16.60 1.66
N GLY A 258 8.68 16.18 2.83
CA GLY A 258 7.81 16.01 3.98
C GLY A 258 8.47 16.25 5.31
N GLY A 259 7.65 16.44 6.32
CA GLY A 259 8.08 16.53 7.69
C GLY A 259 6.96 16.24 8.67
N ASP A 260 7.35 15.82 9.87
CA ASP A 260 6.43 15.54 10.97
C ASP A 260 6.92 16.16 12.30
N TYR A 261 5.95 16.40 13.16
CA TYR A 261 6.19 16.86 14.51
C TYR A 261 5.03 16.50 15.43
N THR A 262 5.35 16.18 16.69
CA THR A 262 4.34 15.97 17.73
C THR A 262 4.34 17.15 18.70
N LEU A 263 3.24 17.90 18.70
CA LEU A 263 3.01 18.97 19.68
C LEU A 263 2.60 18.36 21.03
N SER A 264 3.26 18.76 22.11
CA SER A 264 2.97 18.30 23.48
C SER A 264 1.73 19.01 24.06
N VAL A 265 0.57 18.87 23.39
CA VAL A 265 -0.72 19.41 23.82
C VAL A 265 -1.65 18.25 24.16
N GLY A 266 -2.11 18.17 25.40
CA GLY A 266 -2.92 17.06 25.88
C GLY A 266 -2.17 15.72 25.77
N ASN A 267 -2.74 14.77 25.03
CA ASN A 267 -2.13 13.46 24.77
C ASN A 267 -1.10 13.46 23.61
N GLY A 268 -0.77 14.65 23.09
CA GLY A 268 0.13 14.83 21.94
C GLY A 268 -0.62 14.89 20.61
N ILE A 269 -0.47 15.99 19.86
CA ILE A 269 -1.02 16.11 18.51
C ILE A 269 0.12 15.85 17.54
N TYR A 270 0.02 14.74 16.78
CA TYR A 270 0.96 14.45 15.71
C TYR A 270 0.54 15.17 14.44
N PHE A 271 1.43 15.91 13.83
CA PHE A 271 1.26 16.57 12.54
C PHE A 271 2.25 16.04 11.53
N LEU A 272 1.78 15.86 10.30
CA LEU A 272 2.57 15.49 9.14
C LEU A 272 2.14 16.35 7.96
N VAL A 273 3.14 16.86 7.21
CA VAL A 273 2.91 17.64 5.98
C VAL A 273 3.80 17.08 4.88
N GLU A 274 3.24 16.90 3.69
CA GLU A 274 3.96 16.51 2.48
C GLU A 274 3.57 17.37 1.29
N HIS A 275 4.54 17.64 0.43
CA HIS A 275 4.34 18.27 -0.87
C HIS A 275 5.01 17.46 -1.96
N MET A 276 4.26 17.10 -2.99
CA MET A 276 4.74 16.33 -4.14
C MET A 276 4.61 17.16 -5.41
N THR A 277 5.67 17.16 -6.21
CA THR A 277 5.68 17.68 -7.59
C THR A 277 6.01 16.54 -8.54
N SER A 278 5.22 16.38 -9.59
CA SER A 278 5.45 15.45 -10.71
C SER A 278 5.56 16.24 -12.01
N ILE A 279 6.63 16.00 -12.78
CA ILE A 279 6.90 16.70 -14.03
C ILE A 279 7.12 15.67 -15.13
N ALA A 280 6.25 15.68 -16.14
CA ALA A 280 6.39 14.88 -17.34
C ALA A 280 6.99 15.71 -18.46
N SER A 281 7.97 15.17 -19.20
CA SER A 281 8.69 15.90 -20.24
C SER A 281 9.25 14.98 -21.33
N ASP A 282 9.52 15.55 -22.50
CA ASP A 282 10.19 14.90 -23.63
C ASP A 282 11.72 14.78 -23.42
N ARG A 283 12.30 15.60 -22.54
CA ARG A 283 13.72 15.64 -22.22
C ARG A 283 13.96 15.58 -20.72
N MET A 284 15.13 15.07 -20.33
CA MET A 284 15.50 14.93 -18.92
C MET A 284 15.35 16.22 -18.11
N TRP A 285 15.71 17.36 -18.69
CA TRP A 285 15.64 18.68 -18.03
C TRP A 285 14.47 19.54 -18.55
N GLY A 286 13.49 18.94 -19.21
CA GLY A 286 12.27 19.62 -19.66
C GLY A 286 11.22 19.73 -18.55
N ASP A 287 10.20 20.56 -18.78
CA ASP A 287 9.07 20.83 -17.87
C ASP A 287 7.76 21.01 -18.64
N ASN A 288 7.42 20.05 -19.50
CA ASN A 288 6.27 20.18 -20.40
C ASN A 288 4.92 20.10 -19.70
N SER A 289 4.83 19.34 -18.61
CA SER A 289 3.59 19.20 -17.83
C SER A 289 3.95 18.94 -16.38
N ASP A 290 3.47 19.78 -15.48
CA ASP A 290 3.67 19.62 -14.04
C ASP A 290 2.35 19.36 -13.31
N ARG A 291 2.42 18.70 -12.17
CA ARG A 291 1.34 18.50 -11.23
C ARG A 291 1.88 18.61 -9.81
N LYS A 292 1.19 19.38 -8.99
CA LYS A 292 1.58 19.64 -7.60
C LYS A 292 0.45 19.27 -6.65
N ILE A 293 0.80 18.55 -5.59
CA ILE A 293 -0.14 18.12 -4.58
C ILE A 293 0.49 18.39 -3.22
N SER A 294 -0.26 18.97 -2.30
CA SER A 294 0.10 19.08 -0.88
C SER A 294 -0.83 18.23 -0.05
N ALA A 295 -0.30 17.60 0.99
CA ALA A 295 -1.07 16.82 1.94
C ALA A 295 -0.71 17.20 3.37
N ILE A 296 -1.70 17.20 4.24
CA ILE A 296 -1.55 17.35 5.68
C ILE A 296 -2.30 16.25 6.40
N MET A 297 -1.72 15.72 7.46
CA MET A 297 -2.37 14.82 8.39
C MET A 297 -2.16 15.33 9.81
N ALA A 298 -3.24 15.32 10.60
CA ALA A 298 -3.18 15.54 12.02
C ALA A 298 -3.83 14.35 12.74
N THR A 299 -3.18 13.84 13.79
CA THR A 299 -3.66 12.70 14.56
C THR A 299 -3.64 13.03 16.05
N TYR A 300 -4.73 12.73 16.74
CA TYR A 300 -4.85 12.96 18.19
C TYR A 300 -5.43 11.74 18.90
N PRO A 301 -4.71 11.13 19.84
CA PRO A 301 -5.23 10.07 20.69
C PRO A 301 -6.16 10.66 21.75
N LEU A 302 -7.48 10.44 21.62
CA LEU A 302 -8.48 10.88 22.62
C LEU A 302 -8.35 10.08 23.92
N SER A 303 -8.01 8.80 23.79
CA SER A 303 -7.78 7.88 24.91
C SER A 303 -6.82 6.78 24.48
N VAL A 304 -6.52 5.83 25.34
CA VAL A 304 -5.70 4.64 25.02
C VAL A 304 -6.33 3.83 23.88
N LEU A 305 -7.66 3.84 23.76
CA LEU A 305 -8.38 3.04 22.75
C LEU A 305 -8.80 3.88 21.54
N ASP A 306 -8.97 5.19 21.70
CA ASP A 306 -9.59 6.06 20.71
C ASP A 306 -8.59 7.00 20.05
N ASN A 307 -8.60 7.07 18.74
CA ASN A 307 -7.78 7.95 17.95
C ASN A 307 -8.62 8.71 16.90
N ILE A 308 -8.34 9.98 16.72
CA ILE A 308 -8.90 10.77 15.63
C ILE A 308 -7.77 11.14 14.67
N ALA A 309 -8.03 11.03 13.37
CA ALA A 309 -7.14 11.48 12.32
C ALA A 309 -7.90 12.36 11.31
N VAL A 310 -7.23 13.39 10.86
CA VAL A 310 -7.69 14.28 9.78
C VAL A 310 -6.64 14.24 8.69
N GLN A 311 -7.06 14.02 7.45
CA GLN A 311 -6.19 14.05 6.29
C GLN A 311 -6.82 14.97 5.24
N GLU A 312 -6.03 15.91 4.73
CA GLU A 312 -6.44 16.79 3.65
C GLU A 312 -5.39 16.81 2.55
N TYR A 313 -5.85 16.81 1.31
CA TYR A 313 -5.00 16.89 0.13
C TYR A 313 -5.47 18.04 -0.75
N TYR A 314 -4.55 18.83 -1.24
CA TYR A 314 -4.80 19.94 -2.16
C TYR A 314 -4.11 19.72 -3.49
N ASP A 315 -4.90 19.58 -4.55
CA ASP A 315 -4.43 19.54 -5.94
C ASP A 315 -4.36 20.99 -6.46
N TRP A 316 -3.15 21.46 -6.74
CA TRP A 316 -2.90 22.85 -7.11
C TRP A 316 -3.39 23.18 -8.52
N GLU A 317 -3.35 22.23 -9.48
CA GLU A 317 -3.85 22.45 -10.84
C GLU A 317 -5.37 22.40 -10.89
N GLY A 318 -5.95 21.35 -10.32
CA GLY A 318 -7.40 21.15 -10.26
C GLY A 318 -8.08 22.10 -9.27
N LYS A 319 -7.31 22.76 -8.38
CA LYS A 319 -7.82 23.58 -7.26
C LYS A 319 -8.84 22.81 -6.42
N ASN A 320 -8.57 21.53 -6.21
CA ASN A 320 -9.47 20.61 -5.53
C ASN A 320 -8.94 20.28 -4.15
N ILE A 321 -9.81 20.22 -3.16
CA ILE A 321 -9.52 19.76 -1.80
C ILE A 321 -10.20 18.41 -1.60
N TYR A 322 -9.42 17.44 -1.09
CA TYR A 322 -9.89 16.13 -0.67
C TYR A 322 -9.76 16.06 0.84
N GLN A 323 -10.83 15.71 1.53
CA GLN A 323 -10.89 15.72 2.98
C GLN A 323 -11.31 14.35 3.47
N TYR A 324 -10.60 13.83 4.46
CA TYR A 324 -10.89 12.57 5.12
C TYR A 324 -10.71 12.72 6.63
N TYR A 325 -11.74 12.40 7.39
CA TYR A 325 -11.80 12.45 8.84
C TYR A 325 -12.07 11.05 9.35
N GLN A 326 -11.28 10.58 10.28
CA GLN A 326 -11.39 9.23 10.81
C GLN A 326 -11.43 9.26 12.34
N TRP A 327 -12.36 8.51 12.90
CA TRP A 327 -12.30 8.07 14.28
C TRP A 327 -12.10 6.56 14.29
N GLN A 328 -11.13 6.09 15.10
CA GLN A 328 -10.81 4.69 15.26
C GLN A 328 -10.83 4.35 16.74
N ARG A 329 -11.49 3.23 17.08
CA ARG A 329 -11.43 2.63 18.39
C ARG A 329 -10.91 1.20 18.29
N THR A 330 -9.87 0.90 19.08
CA THR A 330 -9.17 -0.38 19.05
C THR A 330 -9.33 -1.11 20.37
N TYR A 331 -9.89 -2.32 20.32
CA TYR A 331 -9.91 -3.30 21.40
C TYR A 331 -8.88 -4.40 21.10
N ASP A 332 -8.78 -5.43 21.96
CA ASP A 332 -7.83 -6.54 21.75
C ASP A 332 -7.97 -7.18 20.36
N ASN A 333 -9.18 -7.59 19.99
CA ASN A 333 -9.48 -8.27 18.74
C ASN A 333 -10.30 -7.42 17.77
N TRP A 334 -10.91 -6.34 18.22
CA TRP A 334 -11.83 -5.53 17.42
C TRP A 334 -11.27 -4.15 17.13
N ILE A 335 -11.48 -3.71 15.90
CA ILE A 335 -11.25 -2.32 15.49
C ILE A 335 -12.54 -1.78 14.88
N ILE A 336 -12.96 -0.62 15.34
CA ILE A 336 -14.09 0.12 14.81
C ILE A 336 -13.54 1.37 14.14
N ASN A 337 -13.85 1.57 12.88
CA ASN A 337 -13.50 2.77 12.12
C ASN A 337 -14.75 3.49 11.65
N LEU A 338 -14.84 4.77 11.92
CA LEU A 338 -15.81 5.69 11.32
C LEU A 338 -15.04 6.72 10.49
N GLY A 339 -15.23 6.69 9.19
CA GLY A 339 -14.66 7.65 8.23
C GLY A 339 -15.73 8.60 7.71
N LEU A 340 -15.43 9.90 7.66
CA LEU A 340 -16.20 10.91 6.94
C LEU A 340 -15.32 11.45 5.83
N PHE A 341 -15.89 11.67 4.64
CA PHE A 341 -15.09 12.11 3.51
C PHE A 341 -15.84 13.11 2.62
N HIS A 342 -15.04 14.00 2.01
CA HIS A 342 -15.48 14.89 0.95
C HIS A 342 -14.41 14.91 -0.16
N TYR A 343 -14.80 14.42 -1.35
CA TYR A 343 -13.92 14.35 -2.52
C TYR A 343 -14.56 15.08 -3.71
N PRO A 344 -13.79 15.85 -4.47
CA PRO A 344 -14.27 16.54 -5.65
C PRO A 344 -14.82 15.59 -6.71
N LYS A 345 -15.82 16.03 -7.49
CA LYS A 345 -16.45 15.20 -8.53
C LYS A 345 -15.54 14.86 -9.69
N ASN A 346 -14.59 15.75 -10.01
CA ASN A 346 -13.65 15.63 -11.12
C ASN A 346 -12.25 15.26 -10.61
N ALA A 347 -12.18 14.45 -9.59
CA ALA A 347 -10.94 14.00 -9.00
C ALA A 347 -10.17 13.10 -9.98
N GLY A 348 -9.32 13.69 -10.81
CA GLY A 348 -8.41 12.91 -11.65
C GLY A 348 -7.37 12.19 -10.80
N GLY A 349 -7.44 10.85 -10.71
CA GLY A 349 -6.33 9.95 -10.51
C GLY A 349 -5.37 10.06 -9.32
N ILE A 350 -5.63 10.88 -8.28
CA ILE A 350 -4.74 10.90 -7.11
C ILE A 350 -4.86 9.60 -6.29
N PHE A 351 -6.05 9.01 -6.31
CA PHE A 351 -6.41 7.88 -5.46
C PHE A 351 -7.18 6.77 -6.22
N GLU A 352 -6.82 6.51 -7.45
CA GLU A 352 -7.37 5.37 -8.19
C GLU A 352 -6.76 4.08 -7.67
N GLY A 353 -7.59 3.16 -7.18
CA GLY A 353 -7.15 1.80 -6.83
C GLY A 353 -7.53 1.23 -5.47
N SER A 354 -8.11 2.01 -4.55
CA SER A 354 -8.62 1.45 -3.31
C SER A 354 -9.99 0.80 -3.52
N SER A 355 -10.14 -0.45 -3.13
CA SER A 355 -11.42 -1.18 -3.18
C SER A 355 -12.38 -0.79 -2.04
N THR A 356 -11.91 -0.01 -1.07
CA THR A 356 -12.66 0.33 0.15
C THR A 356 -12.94 1.81 0.31
N ALA A 357 -12.14 2.70 -0.32
CA ALA A 357 -12.32 4.13 -0.24
C ALA A 357 -13.03 4.68 -1.50
N PRO A 358 -14.08 5.52 -1.35
CA PRO A 358 -14.76 6.15 -2.49
C PRO A 358 -13.83 7.09 -3.25
N SER A 359 -14.08 7.27 -4.53
CA SER A 359 -13.26 8.12 -5.42
C SER A 359 -13.79 9.55 -5.56
N ALA A 360 -15.10 9.80 -5.34
CA ALA A 360 -15.72 11.10 -5.48
C ALA A 360 -16.99 11.23 -4.61
N GLY A 361 -17.44 12.45 -4.33
CA GLY A 361 -18.62 12.74 -3.54
C GLY A 361 -18.33 12.98 -2.06
N TYR A 362 -19.35 13.04 -1.23
CA TYR A 362 -19.21 13.13 0.21
C TYR A 362 -20.06 12.07 0.90
N GLY A 363 -19.61 11.62 2.07
CA GLY A 363 -20.33 10.59 2.79
C GLY A 363 -19.62 10.10 4.04
N ALA A 364 -20.08 8.94 4.50
CA ALA A 364 -19.57 8.28 5.68
C ALA A 364 -19.36 6.78 5.41
N GLN A 365 -18.38 6.20 6.06
CA GLN A 365 -18.11 4.77 6.07
C GLN A 365 -17.94 4.30 7.52
N LEU A 366 -18.65 3.24 7.87
CA LEU A 366 -18.41 2.50 9.11
C LEU A 366 -17.78 1.16 8.73
N MET A 367 -16.65 0.83 9.37
CA MET A 367 -15.96 -0.44 9.19
C MET A 367 -15.72 -1.11 10.55
N LEU A 368 -16.03 -2.39 10.62
CA LEU A 368 -15.73 -3.26 11.76
C LEU A 368 -14.69 -4.28 11.32
N VAL A 369 -13.66 -4.45 12.13
CA VAL A 369 -12.58 -5.41 11.88
C VAL A 369 -12.42 -6.31 13.09
N TYR A 370 -12.35 -7.61 12.85
CA TYR A 370 -12.07 -8.62 13.87
C TYR A 370 -10.81 -9.39 13.49
N ASN A 371 -9.85 -9.42 14.39
CA ASN A 371 -8.62 -10.19 14.29
C ASN A 371 -8.69 -11.38 15.25
N TYR A 372 -8.28 -12.58 14.79
CA TYR A 372 -8.34 -13.81 15.59
C TYR A 372 -7.04 -14.61 15.46
#